data_c729e540cfd2ebbbcf5b50126aef729a
#
_entry.id   c729e540cfd2ebbbcf5b50126aef729a
#
_cell.length_a   1.000
_cell.length_b   1.000
_cell.length_c   1.000
_cell.angle_alpha   90.00
_cell.angle_beta   90.00
_cell.angle_gamma   90.00
#
_symmetry.space_group_name_H-M   'P 1'
#
loop_
_entity.id
_entity.type
_entity.pdbx_description
1 polymer ?
#
loop_
_entity_poly.entity_id
_entity_poly.type
_entity_poly.pdbx_seq_one_letter_code
_entity_poly.pdbx_strand_id
1 'polypeptide(L)'
;MRFTTIACLSLFLSSVAAHAAQPPVTPTPEIQREPFPAQAPGKVHTIRIIPEVCTYLQGSFAADAATPYRYGAVRTGKRCQPRARLVDPAKANPSAETGWILNDLIRIPNAACPAQQAVIRVWRKPTNNAPQLDGEGRPRIYLEDAKRQAAAGKIPALPQYAAVLTMEGRACP
;
A
#
# COMPACT_ATOMS: atom_id res chain seq x y z
N MET A 1 37.67 30.74 67.17
CA MET A 1 36.62 29.84 66.65
C MET A 1 36.61 29.96 65.13
N ARG A 2 37.11 28.92 64.41
CA ARG A 2 37.14 28.89 62.93
C ARG A 2 36.07 27.90 62.48
N PHE A 3 35.04 28.37 61.75
CA PHE A 3 34.04 27.54 61.10
C PHE A 3 34.49 27.17 59.69
N THR A 4 34.70 25.88 59.44
CA THR A 4 35.05 25.35 58.15
C THR A 4 33.75 24.88 57.45
N THR A 5 33.39 25.57 56.38
CA THR A 5 32.21 25.19 55.56
C THR A 5 32.63 24.19 54.50
N ILE A 6 32.09 22.99 54.55
CA ILE A 6 32.27 21.93 53.56
C ILE A 6 31.17 22.08 52.50
N ALA A 7 31.56 22.40 51.28
CA ALA A 7 30.67 22.44 50.13
C ALA A 7 30.62 21.05 49.48
N CYS A 8 29.46 20.40 49.60
CA CYS A 8 29.21 19.16 48.86
C CYS A 8 28.82 19.48 47.41
N LEU A 9 29.69 19.13 46.47
CA LEU A 9 29.45 19.23 45.03
C LEU A 9 28.76 17.95 44.53
N SER A 10 27.45 17.99 44.32
CA SER A 10 26.67 16.86 43.81
C SER A 10 26.78 16.81 42.29
N LEU A 11 27.53 15.84 41.73
CA LEU A 11 27.57 15.55 40.31
C LEU A 11 26.27 14.80 39.91
N PHE A 12 25.40 15.45 39.18
CA PHE A 12 24.29 14.81 38.48
C PHE A 12 24.82 14.15 37.19
N LEU A 13 24.97 12.83 37.15
CA LEU A 13 25.15 12.05 35.94
C LEU A 13 23.80 11.94 35.23
N SER A 14 23.62 12.74 34.18
CA SER A 14 22.48 12.59 33.27
C SER A 14 22.71 11.39 32.35
N SER A 15 22.05 10.28 32.61
CA SER A 15 22.04 9.10 31.73
C SER A 15 21.22 9.40 30.49
N VAL A 16 21.86 9.68 29.36
CA VAL A 16 21.21 9.76 28.05
C VAL A 16 20.91 8.32 27.61
N ALA A 17 19.66 7.90 27.77
CA ALA A 17 19.17 6.64 27.21
C ALA A 17 19.14 6.76 25.69
N ALA A 18 20.10 6.12 25.00
CA ALA A 18 20.09 5.97 23.55
C ALA A 18 18.91 5.05 23.19
N HIS A 19 17.82 5.63 22.68
CA HIS A 19 16.74 4.87 22.06
C HIS A 19 17.29 4.27 20.75
N ALA A 20 17.64 2.98 20.76
CA ALA A 20 17.90 2.24 19.54
C ALA A 20 16.63 2.25 18.68
N ALA A 21 16.67 2.90 17.52
CA ALA A 21 15.57 2.85 16.56
C ALA A 21 15.33 1.39 16.17
N GLN A 22 14.14 0.87 16.46
CA GLN A 22 13.75 -0.46 16.01
C GLN A 22 13.76 -0.49 14.48
N PRO A 23 14.31 -1.54 13.85
CA PRO A 23 14.27 -1.66 12.41
C PRO A 23 12.80 -1.64 11.94
N PRO A 24 12.51 -0.97 10.80
CA PRO A 24 11.15 -0.89 10.29
C PRO A 24 10.60 -2.30 10.05
N VAL A 25 9.51 -2.62 10.73
CA VAL A 25 8.82 -3.90 10.54
C VAL A 25 8.21 -3.89 9.15
N THR A 26 8.70 -4.75 8.25
CA THR A 26 8.10 -4.91 6.92
C THR A 26 6.71 -5.52 7.09
N PRO A 27 5.63 -4.82 6.68
CA PRO A 27 4.28 -5.34 6.85
C PRO A 27 4.09 -6.64 6.05
N THR A 28 3.43 -7.62 6.67
CA THR A 28 3.06 -8.86 6.00
C THR A 28 1.87 -8.62 5.08
N PRO A 29 1.91 -9.04 3.80
CA PRO A 29 0.78 -8.88 2.90
C PRO A 29 -0.39 -9.78 3.30
N GLU A 30 -1.64 -9.29 3.13
CA GLU A 30 -2.86 -10.07 3.37
C GLU A 30 -2.96 -11.26 2.41
N ILE A 31 -2.48 -11.10 1.18
CA ILE A 31 -2.49 -12.15 0.16
C ILE A 31 -1.11 -12.76 0.08
N GLN A 32 -1.06 -14.06 0.33
CA GLN A 32 0.12 -14.89 0.06
C GLN A 32 0.06 -15.38 -1.38
N ARG A 33 1.16 -15.22 -2.11
CA ARG A 33 1.25 -15.58 -3.53
C ARG A 33 2.32 -16.61 -3.80
N GLU A 34 2.04 -17.46 -4.79
CA GLU A 34 3.07 -18.16 -5.51
C GLU A 34 3.99 -17.19 -6.26
N PRO A 35 5.26 -17.55 -6.47
CA PRO A 35 6.19 -16.73 -7.23
C PRO A 35 5.64 -16.39 -8.62
N PHE A 36 5.73 -15.12 -8.99
CA PHE A 36 5.31 -14.69 -10.32
C PHE A 36 6.31 -15.20 -11.38
N PRO A 37 5.85 -15.71 -12.52
CA PRO A 37 6.75 -16.19 -13.56
C PRO A 37 7.55 -15.03 -14.15
N ALA A 38 8.80 -15.30 -14.56
CA ALA A 38 9.65 -14.31 -15.21
C ALA A 38 9.01 -13.79 -16.50
N GLN A 39 9.04 -12.48 -16.71
CA GLN A 39 8.39 -11.81 -17.82
C GLN A 39 9.41 -11.28 -18.83
N ALA A 40 9.15 -11.56 -20.11
CA ALA A 40 9.98 -11.04 -21.20
C ALA A 40 9.73 -9.55 -21.43
N PRO A 41 10.77 -8.76 -21.80
CA PRO A 41 10.60 -7.37 -22.20
C PRO A 41 9.60 -7.18 -23.34
N GLY A 42 8.83 -6.10 -23.28
CA GLY A 42 7.80 -5.77 -24.26
C GLY A 42 6.51 -6.59 -24.16
N LYS A 43 6.49 -7.67 -23.36
CA LYS A 43 5.30 -8.49 -23.19
C LYS A 43 4.41 -7.93 -22.08
N VAL A 44 3.19 -7.53 -22.47
CA VAL A 44 2.18 -7.09 -21.51
C VAL A 44 1.61 -8.29 -20.77
N HIS A 45 1.48 -8.18 -19.45
CA HIS A 45 0.90 -9.22 -18.60
C HIS A 45 0.02 -8.61 -17.50
N THR A 46 -0.95 -9.39 -17.04
CA THR A 46 -1.81 -9.00 -15.92
C THR A 46 -1.07 -9.25 -14.61
N ILE A 47 -0.93 -8.21 -13.81
CA ILE A 47 -0.27 -8.25 -12.51
C ILE A 47 -1.25 -8.66 -11.41
N ARG A 48 -2.40 -7.97 -11.37
CA ARG A 48 -3.40 -8.10 -10.31
C ARG A 48 -4.77 -7.67 -10.80
N ILE A 49 -5.79 -8.43 -10.43
CA ILE A 49 -7.20 -8.02 -10.58
C ILE A 49 -7.66 -7.51 -9.22
N ILE A 50 -8.25 -6.31 -9.19
CA ILE A 50 -8.84 -5.70 -8.00
C ILE A 50 -10.33 -5.47 -8.29
N PRO A 51 -11.18 -6.47 -7.99
CA PRO A 51 -12.60 -6.42 -8.36
C PRO A 51 -13.35 -5.26 -7.72
N GLU A 52 -12.95 -4.86 -6.50
CA GLU A 52 -13.58 -3.79 -5.73
C GLU A 52 -13.48 -2.43 -6.43
N VAL A 53 -12.42 -2.21 -7.21
CA VAL A 53 -12.23 -0.98 -8.00
C VAL A 53 -12.54 -1.17 -9.48
N CYS A 54 -13.08 -2.33 -9.88
CA CYS A 54 -13.35 -2.69 -11.27
C CYS A 54 -12.12 -2.55 -12.18
N THR A 55 -10.95 -2.92 -11.69
CA THR A 55 -9.69 -2.67 -12.36
C THR A 55 -8.78 -3.89 -12.30
N TYR A 56 -8.00 -4.09 -13.33
CA TYR A 56 -6.81 -4.92 -13.28
C TYR A 56 -5.57 -4.10 -13.61
N LEU A 57 -4.47 -4.42 -12.96
CA LEU A 57 -3.17 -3.84 -13.22
C LEU A 57 -2.49 -4.65 -14.30
N GLN A 58 -2.02 -3.99 -15.34
CA GLN A 58 -1.17 -4.57 -16.37
C GLN A 58 0.20 -3.93 -16.35
N GLY A 59 1.23 -4.70 -16.69
CA GLY A 59 2.58 -4.18 -16.78
C GLY A 59 3.40 -4.85 -17.87
N SER A 60 4.55 -4.26 -18.12
CA SER A 60 5.57 -4.82 -19.02
C SER A 60 6.94 -4.27 -18.69
N PHE A 61 7.98 -5.09 -18.86
CA PHE A 61 9.35 -4.59 -18.89
C PHE A 61 9.59 -3.81 -20.17
N ALA A 62 10.30 -2.69 -20.06
CA ALA A 62 10.74 -1.87 -21.19
C ALA A 62 12.25 -2.04 -21.40
N ALA A 63 12.72 -1.74 -22.61
CA ALA A 63 14.15 -1.66 -22.91
C ALA A 63 14.80 -0.37 -22.37
N ASP A 64 14.02 0.50 -21.75
CA ASP A 64 14.45 1.80 -21.20
C ASP A 64 15.02 1.58 -19.80
N ALA A 65 16.33 1.81 -19.64
CA ALA A 65 17.01 1.65 -18.36
C ALA A 65 16.53 2.66 -17.26
N ALA A 66 16.01 3.83 -17.65
CA ALA A 66 15.50 4.83 -16.71
C ALA A 66 14.12 4.42 -16.16
N THR A 67 13.32 3.74 -16.98
CA THR A 67 12.00 3.23 -16.58
C THR A 67 11.84 1.78 -17.03
N PRO A 68 12.57 0.85 -16.40
CA PRO A 68 12.69 -0.52 -16.88
C PRO A 68 11.39 -1.34 -16.75
N TYR A 69 10.45 -0.86 -15.96
CA TYR A 69 9.12 -1.46 -15.86
C TYR A 69 8.05 -0.38 -15.79
N ARG A 70 6.95 -0.61 -16.47
CA ARG A 70 5.78 0.28 -16.48
C ARG A 70 4.54 -0.54 -16.18
N TYR A 71 3.61 0.05 -15.43
CA TYR A 71 2.30 -0.53 -15.22
C TYR A 71 1.20 0.51 -15.35
N GLY A 72 0.00 0.04 -15.60
CA GLY A 72 -1.20 0.87 -15.70
C GLY A 72 -2.43 0.14 -15.21
N ALA A 73 -3.46 0.92 -14.91
CA ALA A 73 -4.76 0.42 -14.48
C ALA A 73 -5.71 0.35 -15.68
N VAL A 74 -6.33 -0.80 -15.88
CA VAL A 74 -7.29 -1.05 -16.96
C VAL A 74 -8.62 -1.47 -16.35
N ARG A 75 -9.71 -0.88 -16.83
CA ARG A 75 -11.06 -1.20 -16.33
C ARG A 75 -11.48 -2.60 -16.79
N THR A 76 -12.05 -3.40 -15.88
CA THR A 76 -12.48 -4.78 -16.18
C THR A 76 -13.69 -4.87 -17.10
N GLY A 77 -14.56 -3.85 -17.09
CA GLY A 77 -15.74 -3.81 -17.96
C GLY A 77 -16.61 -2.58 -17.76
N LYS A 78 -17.38 -2.25 -18.81
CA LYS A 78 -18.26 -1.06 -18.82
C LYS A 78 -19.36 -1.10 -17.75
N ARG A 79 -19.85 -2.29 -17.40
CA ARG A 79 -20.96 -2.50 -16.45
C ARG A 79 -20.47 -2.70 -15.00
N CYS A 80 -19.16 -2.80 -14.78
CA CYS A 80 -18.66 -2.97 -13.43
C CYS A 80 -18.86 -1.69 -12.61
N GLN A 81 -19.46 -1.84 -11.44
CA GLN A 81 -19.70 -0.74 -10.49
C GLN A 81 -18.67 -0.83 -9.36
N PRO A 82 -17.74 0.11 -9.25
CA PRO A 82 -16.69 0.05 -8.24
C PRO A 82 -17.27 0.31 -6.84
N ARG A 83 -16.80 -0.49 -5.87
CA ARG A 83 -17.11 -0.35 -4.44
C ARG A 83 -15.93 0.23 -3.65
N ALA A 84 -14.83 0.50 -4.32
CA ALA A 84 -13.64 1.15 -3.80
C ALA A 84 -13.03 2.07 -4.87
N ARG A 85 -12.07 2.88 -4.49
CA ARG A 85 -11.35 3.78 -5.41
C ARG A 85 -9.90 3.34 -5.55
N LEU A 86 -9.39 3.32 -6.77
CA LEU A 86 -7.95 3.31 -7.02
C LEU A 86 -7.47 4.76 -6.99
N VAL A 87 -6.50 5.05 -6.12
CA VAL A 87 -5.95 6.40 -5.95
C VAL A 87 -4.51 6.47 -6.39
N ASP A 88 -4.06 7.66 -6.73
CA ASP A 88 -2.67 7.93 -7.08
C ASP A 88 -1.77 7.69 -5.86
N PRO A 89 -0.81 6.75 -5.93
CA PRO A 89 0.06 6.43 -4.81
C PRO A 89 0.98 7.60 -4.42
N ALA A 90 1.37 8.45 -5.36
CA ALA A 90 2.21 9.61 -5.07
C ALA A 90 1.51 10.64 -4.17
N LYS A 91 0.17 10.77 -4.32
CA LYS A 91 -0.65 11.66 -3.49
C LYS A 91 -1.09 10.99 -2.18
N ALA A 92 -1.37 9.69 -2.24
CA ALA A 92 -1.89 8.95 -1.10
C ALA A 92 -0.81 8.56 -0.08
N ASN A 93 0.43 8.43 -0.53
CA ASN A 93 1.61 8.02 0.26
C ASN A 93 1.28 6.83 1.21
N PRO A 94 0.89 5.67 0.66
CA PRO A 94 0.38 4.56 1.46
C PRO A 94 1.47 3.94 2.33
N SER A 95 1.21 3.85 3.64
CA SER A 95 2.07 3.17 4.60
C SER A 95 1.25 2.61 5.77
N ALA A 96 1.81 1.68 6.52
CA ALA A 96 1.15 1.12 7.69
C ALA A 96 0.85 2.19 8.75
N GLU A 97 1.76 3.16 8.93
CA GLU A 97 1.62 4.26 9.88
C GLU A 97 0.43 5.18 9.54
N THR A 98 0.09 5.29 8.26
CA THR A 98 -1.04 6.10 7.78
C THR A 98 -2.35 5.31 7.67
N GLY A 99 -2.39 4.11 8.26
CA GLY A 99 -3.59 3.26 8.32
C GLY A 99 -3.89 2.50 7.03
N TRP A 100 -2.87 2.32 6.17
CA TRP A 100 -2.97 1.41 5.04
C TRP A 100 -2.53 0.01 5.43
N ILE A 101 -3.14 -0.97 4.84
CA ILE A 101 -2.82 -2.39 4.99
C ILE A 101 -2.15 -2.85 3.71
N LEU A 102 -1.00 -3.53 3.81
CA LEU A 102 -0.38 -4.16 2.66
C LEU A 102 -1.26 -5.33 2.21
N ASN A 103 -2.06 -5.10 1.17
CA ASN A 103 -2.98 -6.11 0.68
C ASN A 103 -2.25 -7.19 -0.12
N ASP A 104 -1.25 -6.80 -0.93
CA ASP A 104 -0.55 -7.71 -1.82
C ASP A 104 0.89 -7.24 -2.08
N LEU A 105 1.82 -8.18 -2.20
CA LEU A 105 3.22 -7.95 -2.54
C LEU A 105 3.62 -8.83 -3.72
N ILE A 106 3.72 -8.23 -4.90
CA ILE A 106 3.92 -8.94 -6.16
C ILE A 106 5.34 -8.67 -6.65
N ARG A 107 6.15 -9.73 -6.74
CA ARG A 107 7.49 -9.69 -7.31
C ARG A 107 7.46 -10.29 -8.70
N ILE A 108 7.90 -9.53 -9.69
CA ILE A 108 7.85 -9.89 -11.12
C ILE A 108 9.30 -9.93 -11.61
N PRO A 109 9.90 -11.14 -11.76
CA PRO A 109 11.24 -11.28 -12.28
C PRO A 109 11.32 -10.87 -13.75
N ASN A 110 12.43 -10.24 -14.14
CA ASN A 110 12.71 -9.91 -15.54
C ASN A 110 13.42 -11.10 -16.22
N ALA A 111 12.81 -11.68 -17.26
CA ALA A 111 13.39 -12.82 -17.95
C ALA A 111 14.72 -12.49 -18.69
N ALA A 112 14.88 -11.24 -19.14
CA ALA A 112 16.11 -10.78 -19.79
C ALA A 112 17.18 -10.32 -18.79
N CYS A 113 16.80 -10.07 -17.52
CA CYS A 113 17.70 -9.61 -16.47
C CYS A 113 17.35 -10.28 -15.14
N PRO A 114 17.76 -11.54 -14.90
CA PRO A 114 17.36 -12.30 -13.72
C PRO A 114 17.77 -11.67 -12.38
N ALA A 115 18.77 -10.77 -12.39
CA ALA A 115 19.19 -10.02 -11.20
C ALA A 115 18.25 -8.83 -10.87
N GLN A 116 17.22 -8.57 -11.70
CA GLN A 116 16.31 -7.44 -11.57
C GLN A 116 14.86 -7.92 -11.50
N GLN A 117 14.07 -7.29 -10.65
CA GLN A 117 12.64 -7.54 -10.56
C GLN A 117 11.86 -6.24 -10.34
N ALA A 118 10.67 -6.20 -10.88
CA ALA A 118 9.68 -5.19 -10.51
C ALA A 118 8.91 -5.68 -9.27
N VAL A 119 8.74 -4.79 -8.30
CA VAL A 119 7.98 -5.09 -7.07
C VAL A 119 6.82 -4.12 -6.97
N ILE A 120 5.61 -4.68 -6.97
CA ILE A 120 4.39 -3.91 -6.83
C ILE A 120 3.75 -4.22 -5.48
N ARG A 121 3.64 -3.17 -4.66
CA ARG A 121 2.94 -3.21 -3.38
C ARG A 121 1.54 -2.64 -3.59
N VAL A 122 0.54 -3.49 -3.44
CA VAL A 122 -0.86 -3.06 -3.46
C VAL A 122 -1.30 -2.81 -2.04
N TRP A 123 -1.67 -1.59 -1.76
CA TRP A 123 -2.15 -1.14 -0.47
C TRP A 123 -3.66 -0.97 -0.47
N ARG A 124 -4.30 -1.26 0.65
CA ARG A 124 -5.72 -1.07 0.87
C ARG A 124 -5.95 -0.21 2.11
N LYS A 125 -6.73 0.85 1.99
CA LYS A 125 -7.18 1.65 3.13
C LYS A 125 -8.66 1.34 3.37
N PRO A 126 -9.00 0.64 4.48
CA PRO A 126 -10.37 0.38 4.84
C PRO A 126 -11.08 1.69 5.22
N THR A 127 -12.39 1.69 5.19
CA THR A 127 -13.20 2.77 5.77
C THR A 127 -13.79 2.30 7.09
N ASN A 128 -13.91 3.19 8.05
CA ASN A 128 -14.54 2.90 9.34
C ASN A 128 -16.06 2.74 9.24
N ASN A 129 -16.64 3.02 8.06
CA ASN A 129 -18.05 2.95 7.78
C ASN A 129 -18.34 1.77 6.83
N ALA A 130 -18.04 0.56 7.26
CA ALA A 130 -18.54 -0.62 6.55
C ALA A 130 -20.08 -0.56 6.57
N PRO A 131 -20.77 -0.75 5.42
CA PRO A 131 -22.22 -0.83 5.40
C PRO A 131 -22.67 -1.96 6.34
N GLN A 132 -23.73 -1.72 7.11
CA GLN A 132 -24.32 -2.77 7.94
C GLN A 132 -24.74 -3.95 7.06
N LEU A 133 -24.40 -5.15 7.51
CA LEU A 133 -24.80 -6.36 6.83
C LEU A 133 -26.27 -6.68 7.19
N ASP A 134 -27.02 -7.19 6.20
CA ASP A 134 -28.36 -7.73 6.44
C ASP A 134 -28.26 -9.08 7.20
N GLY A 135 -29.42 -9.68 7.51
CA GLY A 135 -29.50 -10.97 8.20
C GLY A 135 -28.85 -12.13 7.45
N GLU A 136 -28.56 -11.97 6.16
CA GLU A 136 -27.84 -12.92 5.32
C GLU A 136 -26.36 -12.55 5.12
N GLY A 137 -25.83 -11.58 5.88
CA GLY A 137 -24.43 -11.15 5.81
C GLY A 137 -24.07 -10.36 4.55
N ARG A 138 -25.04 -9.80 3.84
CA ARG A 138 -24.83 -9.03 2.61
C ARG A 138 -24.91 -7.54 2.86
N PRO A 139 -24.00 -6.71 2.30
CA PRO A 139 -24.12 -5.25 2.41
C PRO A 139 -25.30 -4.77 1.56
N ARG A 140 -26.40 -4.37 2.19
CA ARG A 140 -27.54 -3.73 1.51
C ARG A 140 -27.50 -2.24 1.78
N ILE A 141 -27.43 -1.46 0.70
CA ILE A 141 -27.67 -0.02 0.74
C ILE A 141 -29.03 0.18 0.09
N TYR A 142 -30.02 0.53 0.89
CA TYR A 142 -31.33 0.90 0.34
C TYR A 142 -31.19 2.23 -0.38
N LEU A 143 -31.75 2.30 -1.60
CA LEU A 143 -31.63 3.48 -2.46
C LEU A 143 -32.09 4.78 -1.75
N GLU A 144 -33.13 4.69 -0.96
CA GLU A 144 -33.66 5.84 -0.21
C GLU A 144 -32.75 6.30 0.93
N ASP A 145 -32.08 5.35 1.58
CA ASP A 145 -31.06 5.67 2.59
C ASP A 145 -29.82 6.29 1.93
N ALA A 146 -29.39 5.77 0.79
CA ALA A 146 -28.27 6.33 0.02
C ALA A 146 -28.59 7.77 -0.44
N LYS A 147 -29.80 8.02 -0.90
CA LYS A 147 -30.28 9.37 -1.30
C LYS A 147 -30.26 10.32 -0.10
N ARG A 148 -30.79 9.89 1.05
CA ARG A 148 -30.81 10.70 2.29
C ARG A 148 -29.39 11.01 2.77
N GLN A 149 -28.48 10.03 2.76
CA GLN A 149 -27.09 10.22 3.14
C GLN A 149 -26.36 11.17 2.19
N ALA A 150 -26.61 11.04 0.88
CA ALA A 150 -26.05 11.94 -0.13
C ALA A 150 -26.57 13.39 0.06
N ALA A 151 -27.86 13.57 0.28
CA ALA A 151 -28.48 14.88 0.54
C ALA A 151 -27.96 15.52 1.85
N ALA A 152 -27.60 14.70 2.84
CA ALA A 152 -27.00 15.14 4.11
C ALA A 152 -25.47 15.34 4.02
N GLY A 153 -24.85 15.21 2.84
CA GLY A 153 -23.38 15.26 2.68
C GLY A 153 -22.63 14.10 3.33
N LYS A 154 -23.34 13.06 3.75
CA LYS A 154 -22.80 11.89 4.48
C LYS A 154 -22.58 10.70 3.55
N ILE A 155 -22.01 10.93 2.35
CA ILE A 155 -21.62 9.82 1.49
C ILE A 155 -20.52 9.03 2.20
N PRO A 156 -20.71 7.72 2.47
CA PRO A 156 -19.68 6.93 3.12
C PRO A 156 -18.36 7.02 2.32
N ALA A 157 -17.27 7.26 3.01
CA ALA A 157 -15.98 7.20 2.37
C ALA A 157 -15.80 5.79 1.80
N LEU A 158 -15.47 5.66 0.51
CA LEU A 158 -15.20 4.37 -0.10
C LEU A 158 -13.81 3.89 0.32
N PRO A 159 -13.61 2.58 0.50
CA PRO A 159 -12.28 2.00 0.63
C PRO A 159 -11.38 2.44 -0.51
N GLN A 160 -10.10 2.58 -0.24
CA GLN A 160 -9.12 3.01 -1.24
C GLN A 160 -8.10 1.92 -1.48
N TYR A 161 -7.63 1.84 -2.72
CA TYR A 161 -6.48 1.03 -3.13
C TYR A 161 -5.44 1.94 -3.75
N ALA A 162 -4.17 1.62 -3.52
CA ALA A 162 -3.04 2.27 -4.16
C ALA A 162 -2.00 1.20 -4.55
N ALA A 163 -1.36 1.35 -5.70
CA ALA A 163 -0.31 0.46 -6.13
C ALA A 163 1.00 1.24 -6.25
N VAL A 164 2.04 0.76 -5.59
CA VAL A 164 3.38 1.38 -5.58
C VAL A 164 4.35 0.44 -6.29
N LEU A 165 5.02 0.95 -7.32
CA LEU A 165 6.08 0.24 -8.03
C LEU A 165 7.45 0.63 -7.48
N THR A 166 8.29 -0.36 -7.24
CA THR A 166 9.72 -0.20 -7.02
C THR A 166 10.48 -1.21 -7.86
N MET A 167 11.70 -0.85 -8.28
CA MET A 167 12.63 -1.82 -8.87
C MET A 167 13.57 -2.32 -7.78
N GLU A 168 13.77 -3.63 -7.72
CA GLU A 168 14.71 -4.28 -6.81
C GLU A 168 15.77 -5.04 -7.62
N GLY A 169 16.97 -5.19 -7.04
CA GLY A 169 18.08 -5.89 -7.67
C GLY A 169 18.97 -4.98 -8.52
N ARG A 170 19.89 -5.63 -9.26
CA ARG A 170 20.89 -4.92 -10.07
C ARG A 170 20.42 -4.83 -11.52
N ALA A 171 20.53 -3.64 -12.11
CA ALA A 171 20.31 -3.48 -13.54
C ALA A 171 21.35 -4.30 -14.33
N CYS A 172 20.92 -4.93 -15.40
CA CYS A 172 21.83 -5.56 -16.35
C CYS A 172 22.39 -4.51 -17.32
N PRO A 173 23.62 -4.73 -17.80
CA PRO A 173 24.25 -3.86 -18.79
C PRO A 173 23.49 -3.84 -20.11
#